data_4aaac05176f810f35403bfc27da9dec5
#
_entry.id   4aaac05176f810f35403bfc27da9dec5
#
_cell.length_a   1.000
_cell.length_b   1.000
_cell.length_c   1.000
_cell.angle_alpha   90.00
_cell.angle_beta   90.00
_cell.angle_gamma   90.00
#
_symmetry.space_group_name_H-M   'P 1'
#
loop_
_entity.id
_entity.type
_entity.pdbx_description
1 polymer ?
#
loop_
_entity_poly.entity_id
_entity_poly.type
_entity_poly.pdbx_seq_one_letter_code
_entity_poly.pdbx_strand_id
1 'polypeptide(L)'
;GIISTGTLSIINQGQWVIAIVFYVTASIGFMSANIFYDSLLPSVAPKEKRDFVSSFGYALGYIGGGILFLINVLMYLKPELFGISDAASAIKLSFLTVAIWWAVFSIPIMVFVKEPSVSENIGITNSIKLGFNQLKSTIATIKKFKVVTTFLIAYWFYIDGVDTVIRMAVDYGTSIGFSTSALIIALLLVQFIAFPATLIYNWFASKIGIKRGIFIGIIGYILISIFASLVSKEWHFYAIAVMIACFQGGIQALSRSLYSTIIPKSNAAEFFGFYNMFGKFAAIIGPPLVGYIGLVTGNPRIGILSVIMLFVLGGIMLAKVDVEEGERVARS
;
A
#
# COMPACT_ATOMS: atom_id res chain seq x y z
N GLY A 1 -11.00 12.35 6.09
CA GLY A 1 -11.04 10.87 6.05
C GLY A 1 -11.81 10.30 7.24
N ILE A 2 -11.36 10.52 8.47
CA ILE A 2 -11.94 9.92 9.70
C ILE A 2 -13.45 10.17 9.81
N ILE A 3 -13.89 11.43 9.70
CA ILE A 3 -15.32 11.79 9.79
C ILE A 3 -16.11 11.09 8.70
N SER A 4 -15.65 11.11 7.45
CA SER A 4 -16.34 10.46 6.33
C SER A 4 -16.45 8.95 6.51
N THR A 5 -15.39 8.31 7.05
CA THR A 5 -15.43 6.88 7.39
C THR A 5 -16.45 6.59 8.48
N GLY A 6 -16.48 7.41 9.55
CA GLY A 6 -17.47 7.27 10.62
C GLY A 6 -18.90 7.46 10.14
N THR A 7 -19.14 8.41 9.20
CA THR A 7 -20.48 8.65 8.64
C THR A 7 -21.02 7.46 7.86
N LEU A 8 -20.15 6.60 7.28
CA LEU A 8 -20.59 5.36 6.61
C LEU A 8 -21.38 4.41 7.56
N SER A 9 -21.15 4.52 8.87
CA SER A 9 -21.85 3.68 9.86
C SER A 9 -23.35 3.96 9.98
N ILE A 10 -23.81 5.16 9.63
CA ILE A 10 -25.20 5.58 9.76
C ILE A 10 -26.00 5.51 8.44
N ILE A 11 -25.35 5.08 7.35
CA ILE A 11 -26.00 4.97 6.03
C ILE A 11 -26.93 3.76 6.00
N ASN A 12 -28.13 3.93 5.46
CA ASN A 12 -29.14 2.90 5.35
C ASN A 12 -29.25 2.31 3.94
N GLN A 13 -29.93 1.17 3.85
CA GLN A 13 -30.18 0.49 2.59
C GLN A 13 -30.89 1.45 1.61
N GLY A 14 -30.46 1.45 0.35
CA GLY A 14 -30.97 2.35 -0.71
C GLY A 14 -30.22 3.67 -0.82
N GLN A 15 -29.39 4.07 0.16
CA GLN A 15 -28.63 5.32 0.14
C GLN A 15 -27.23 5.16 -0.50
N TRP A 16 -27.14 4.36 -1.54
CA TRP A 16 -25.84 4.01 -2.15
C TRP A 16 -25.08 5.22 -2.71
N VAL A 17 -25.77 6.24 -3.23
CA VAL A 17 -25.12 7.47 -3.72
C VAL A 17 -24.40 8.19 -2.60
N ILE A 18 -25.05 8.32 -1.42
CA ILE A 18 -24.46 8.95 -0.24
C ILE A 18 -23.27 8.11 0.24
N ALA A 19 -23.40 6.77 0.24
CA ALA A 19 -22.30 5.86 0.58
C ALA A 19 -21.07 6.09 -0.33
N ILE A 20 -21.27 6.19 -1.64
CA ILE A 20 -20.18 6.45 -2.60
C ILE A 20 -19.52 7.80 -2.31
N VAL A 21 -20.27 8.87 -2.07
CA VAL A 21 -19.72 10.20 -1.79
C VAL A 21 -18.83 10.17 -0.53
N PHE A 22 -19.31 9.57 0.55
CA PHE A 22 -18.51 9.47 1.79
C PHE A 22 -17.32 8.52 1.63
N TYR A 23 -17.48 7.41 0.91
CA TYR A 23 -16.37 6.50 0.61
C TYR A 23 -15.26 7.18 -0.20
N VAL A 24 -15.63 7.90 -1.27
CA VAL A 24 -14.67 8.65 -2.08
C VAL A 24 -13.98 9.73 -1.26
N THR A 25 -14.73 10.48 -0.46
CA THR A 25 -14.17 11.53 0.42
C THR A 25 -13.25 10.94 1.49
N ALA A 26 -13.61 9.80 2.09
CA ALA A 26 -12.76 9.07 3.03
C ALA A 26 -11.45 8.60 2.36
N SER A 27 -11.57 8.05 1.15
CA SER A 27 -10.42 7.57 0.36
C SER A 27 -9.47 8.70 -0.02
N ILE A 28 -9.98 9.85 -0.47
CA ILE A 28 -9.17 11.04 -0.75
C ILE A 28 -8.43 11.49 0.53
N GLY A 29 -9.14 11.56 1.66
CA GLY A 29 -8.54 11.93 2.94
C GLY A 29 -7.44 10.96 3.39
N PHE A 30 -7.65 9.67 3.20
CA PHE A 30 -6.65 8.63 3.50
C PHE A 30 -5.41 8.75 2.60
N MET A 31 -5.61 8.89 1.28
CA MET A 31 -4.51 9.03 0.33
C MET A 31 -3.68 10.28 0.60
N SER A 32 -4.35 11.41 0.87
CA SER A 32 -3.68 12.68 1.21
C SER A 32 -2.86 12.56 2.50
N ALA A 33 -3.43 11.95 3.55
CA ALA A 33 -2.72 11.73 4.80
C ALA A 33 -1.46 10.87 4.61
N ASN A 34 -1.52 9.83 3.76
CA ASN A 34 -0.37 8.98 3.47
C ASN A 34 0.77 9.73 2.75
N ILE A 35 0.45 10.69 1.86
CA ILE A 35 1.47 11.51 1.20
C ILE A 35 2.29 12.29 2.23
N PHE A 36 1.62 12.98 3.16
CA PHE A 36 2.29 13.72 4.23
C PHE A 36 3.04 12.78 5.18
N TYR A 37 2.41 11.68 5.60
CA TYR A 37 3.05 10.68 6.45
C TYR A 37 4.35 10.14 5.84
N ASP A 38 4.33 9.73 4.59
CA ASP A 38 5.52 9.20 3.91
C ASP A 38 6.61 10.27 3.75
N SER A 39 6.22 11.52 3.50
CA SER A 39 7.16 12.63 3.35
C SER A 39 7.90 13.00 4.64
N LEU A 40 7.39 12.61 5.80
CA LEU A 40 8.07 12.81 7.08
C LEU A 40 9.27 11.87 7.26
N LEU A 41 9.36 10.75 6.56
CA LEU A 41 10.43 9.76 6.75
C LEU A 41 11.84 10.35 6.69
N PRO A 42 12.21 11.23 5.72
CA PRO A 42 13.53 11.87 5.69
C PRO A 42 13.80 12.80 6.86
N SER A 43 12.76 13.33 7.52
CA SER A 43 12.86 14.29 8.63
C SER A 43 12.92 13.59 9.99
N VAL A 44 12.16 12.49 10.17
CA VAL A 44 12.07 11.77 11.44
C VAL A 44 13.13 10.68 11.61
N ALA A 45 13.78 10.25 10.52
CA ALA A 45 14.79 9.20 10.56
C ALA A 45 16.11 9.62 9.89
N PRO A 46 17.27 9.47 10.57
CA PRO A 46 18.56 9.61 9.92
C PRO A 46 18.73 8.52 8.86
N LYS A 47 19.58 8.79 7.85
CA LYS A 47 19.74 7.93 6.67
C LYS A 47 19.96 6.46 7.03
N GLU A 48 20.81 6.22 8.02
CA GLU A 48 21.24 4.89 8.48
C GLU A 48 20.10 4.07 9.11
N LYS A 49 19.02 4.73 9.56
CA LYS A 49 17.87 4.10 10.23
C LYS A 49 16.59 4.11 9.40
N ARG A 50 16.58 4.73 8.20
CA ARG A 50 15.36 4.88 7.40
C ARG A 50 14.73 3.55 7.02
N ASP A 51 15.55 2.56 6.67
CA ASP A 51 15.07 1.23 6.30
C ASP A 51 14.34 0.58 7.47
N PHE A 52 14.94 0.65 8.66
CA PHE A 52 14.34 0.12 9.88
C PHE A 52 13.05 0.87 10.23
N VAL A 53 13.07 2.21 10.26
CA VAL A 53 11.90 3.03 10.60
C VAL A 53 10.77 2.81 9.59
N SER A 54 11.09 2.75 8.30
CA SER A 54 10.12 2.43 7.25
C SER A 54 9.50 1.04 7.46
N SER A 55 10.33 0.02 7.67
CA SER A 55 9.88 -1.36 7.86
C SER A 55 9.11 -1.55 9.15
N PHE A 56 9.54 -0.91 10.24
CA PHE A 56 8.84 -0.93 11.52
C PHE A 56 7.45 -0.27 11.43
N GLY A 57 7.35 0.85 10.70
CA GLY A 57 6.06 1.50 10.44
C GLY A 57 5.09 0.60 9.67
N TYR A 58 5.55 -0.08 8.62
CA TYR A 58 4.74 -1.08 7.90
C TYR A 58 4.37 -2.26 8.79
N ALA A 59 5.31 -2.80 9.57
CA ALA A 59 5.04 -3.89 10.48
C ALA A 59 3.96 -3.53 11.51
N LEU A 60 4.07 -2.37 12.17
CA LEU A 60 3.04 -1.89 13.09
C LEU A 60 1.69 -1.68 12.40
N GLY A 61 1.70 -1.23 11.13
CA GLY A 61 0.49 -1.11 10.31
C GLY A 61 -0.20 -2.46 10.11
N TYR A 62 0.55 -3.52 9.82
CA TYR A 62 0.00 -4.86 9.64
C TYR A 62 -0.60 -5.41 10.94
N ILE A 63 0.09 -5.33 12.07
CA ILE A 63 -0.47 -5.85 13.33
C ILE A 63 -1.65 -5.01 13.80
N GLY A 64 -1.58 -3.67 13.68
CA GLY A 64 -2.68 -2.78 14.06
C GLY A 64 -3.92 -3.00 13.19
N GLY A 65 -3.73 -3.07 11.87
CA GLY A 65 -4.81 -3.42 10.92
C GLY A 65 -5.35 -4.83 11.13
N GLY A 66 -4.47 -5.80 11.40
CA GLY A 66 -4.85 -7.18 11.68
C GLY A 66 -5.70 -7.35 12.92
N ILE A 67 -5.37 -6.67 14.01
CA ILE A 67 -6.16 -6.70 15.26
C ILE A 67 -7.56 -6.15 15.02
N LEU A 68 -7.67 -4.95 14.41
CA LEU A 68 -8.98 -4.36 14.15
C LEU A 68 -9.78 -5.19 13.15
N PHE A 69 -9.14 -5.72 12.10
CA PHE A 69 -9.79 -6.59 11.13
C PHE A 69 -10.32 -7.87 11.80
N LEU A 70 -9.54 -8.51 12.67
CA LEU A 70 -9.98 -9.67 13.43
C LEU A 70 -11.22 -9.36 14.29
N ILE A 71 -11.21 -8.23 15.01
CA ILE A 71 -12.36 -7.81 15.83
C ILE A 71 -13.60 -7.62 14.94
N ASN A 72 -13.46 -6.93 13.81
CA ASN A 72 -14.58 -6.68 12.91
C ASN A 72 -15.10 -7.96 12.24
N VAL A 73 -14.23 -8.91 11.91
CA VAL A 73 -14.62 -10.24 11.41
C VAL A 73 -15.37 -11.02 12.47
N LEU A 74 -14.92 -11.00 13.73
CA LEU A 74 -15.63 -11.64 14.83
C LEU A 74 -17.00 -11.01 15.08
N MET A 75 -17.11 -9.67 15.00
CA MET A 75 -18.39 -8.96 15.08
C MET A 75 -19.35 -9.38 13.97
N TYR A 76 -18.85 -9.59 12.77
CA TYR A 76 -19.64 -10.03 11.63
C TYR A 76 -20.08 -11.49 11.73
N LEU A 77 -19.17 -12.39 12.13
CA LEU A 77 -19.44 -13.84 12.20
C LEU A 77 -20.25 -14.25 13.44
N LYS A 78 -20.09 -13.52 14.54
CA LYS A 78 -20.73 -13.80 15.84
C LYS A 78 -21.23 -12.51 16.50
N PRO A 79 -22.20 -11.82 15.88
CA PRO A 79 -22.68 -10.53 16.35
C PRO A 79 -23.24 -10.59 17.79
N GLU A 80 -23.83 -11.72 18.18
CA GLU A 80 -24.37 -11.94 19.50
C GLU A 80 -23.32 -11.81 20.63
N LEU A 81 -22.04 -12.13 20.38
CA LEU A 81 -20.96 -11.96 21.36
C LEU A 81 -20.68 -10.50 21.70
N PHE A 82 -21.06 -9.60 20.82
CA PHE A 82 -20.84 -8.16 20.95
C PHE A 82 -22.14 -7.40 21.25
N GLY A 83 -23.25 -8.11 21.52
CA GLY A 83 -24.56 -7.50 21.72
C GLY A 83 -25.15 -6.83 20.46
N ILE A 84 -24.73 -7.28 19.27
CA ILE A 84 -25.16 -6.76 17.97
C ILE A 84 -26.28 -7.64 17.43
N SER A 85 -27.33 -7.02 16.86
CA SER A 85 -28.54 -7.73 16.44
C SER A 85 -28.31 -8.65 15.22
N ASP A 86 -27.45 -8.24 14.28
CA ASP A 86 -27.26 -8.94 13.01
C ASP A 86 -25.95 -8.54 12.32
N ALA A 87 -25.57 -9.28 11.29
CA ALA A 87 -24.35 -9.05 10.51
C ALA A 87 -24.33 -7.70 9.79
N ALA A 88 -25.46 -7.16 9.37
CA ALA A 88 -25.53 -5.87 8.71
C ALA A 88 -25.21 -4.73 9.69
N SER A 89 -25.72 -4.82 10.91
CA SER A 89 -25.37 -3.91 12.01
C SER A 89 -23.88 -4.01 12.39
N ALA A 90 -23.30 -5.21 12.35
CA ALA A 90 -21.88 -5.41 12.57
C ALA A 90 -21.02 -4.71 11.50
N ILE A 91 -21.43 -4.76 10.21
CA ILE A 91 -20.74 -4.04 9.13
C ILE A 91 -20.78 -2.52 9.37
N LYS A 92 -21.94 -1.97 9.75
CA LYS A 92 -22.08 -0.55 10.08
C LYS A 92 -21.16 -0.15 11.24
N LEU A 93 -21.14 -0.94 12.31
CA LEU A 93 -20.28 -0.69 13.46
C LEU A 93 -18.80 -0.81 13.10
N SER A 94 -18.43 -1.65 12.13
CA SER A 94 -17.06 -1.76 11.62
C SER A 94 -16.55 -0.45 11.04
N PHE A 95 -17.35 0.33 10.32
CA PHE A 95 -16.96 1.66 9.86
C PHE A 95 -16.68 2.62 11.01
N LEU A 96 -17.48 2.55 12.07
CA LEU A 96 -17.27 3.38 13.25
C LEU A 96 -16.00 2.99 14.01
N THR A 97 -15.76 1.68 14.21
CA THR A 97 -14.54 1.20 14.88
C THR A 97 -13.29 1.58 14.09
N VAL A 98 -13.32 1.51 12.75
CA VAL A 98 -12.23 1.96 11.89
C VAL A 98 -11.98 3.46 12.03
N ALA A 99 -13.03 4.28 12.07
CA ALA A 99 -12.89 5.72 12.25
C ALA A 99 -12.27 6.07 13.62
N ILE A 100 -12.73 5.43 14.69
CA ILE A 100 -12.17 5.61 16.05
C ILE A 100 -10.71 5.15 16.09
N TRP A 101 -10.40 3.97 15.54
CA TRP A 101 -9.05 3.43 15.48
C TRP A 101 -8.10 4.39 14.77
N TRP A 102 -8.52 4.88 13.60
CA TRP A 102 -7.73 5.85 12.85
C TRP A 102 -7.52 7.14 13.62
N ALA A 103 -8.57 7.68 14.28
CA ALA A 103 -8.45 8.88 15.09
C ALA A 103 -7.43 8.69 16.23
N VAL A 104 -7.57 7.62 17.02
CA VAL A 104 -6.70 7.33 18.18
C VAL A 104 -5.25 7.18 17.74
N PHE A 105 -4.96 6.39 16.70
CA PHE A 105 -3.60 6.15 16.23
C PHE A 105 -3.02 7.30 15.40
N SER A 106 -3.82 8.33 15.07
CA SER A 106 -3.32 9.59 14.51
C SER A 106 -2.84 10.58 15.57
N ILE A 107 -3.25 10.45 16.83
CA ILE A 107 -2.84 11.34 17.92
C ILE A 107 -1.32 11.42 18.09
N PRO A 108 -0.57 10.29 18.13
CA PRO A 108 0.86 10.34 18.35
C PRO A 108 1.62 11.18 17.32
N ILE A 109 1.24 11.10 16.04
CA ILE A 109 1.91 11.90 15.00
C ILE A 109 1.65 13.38 15.17
N MET A 110 0.43 13.78 15.59
CA MET A 110 0.06 15.17 15.83
C MET A 110 0.76 15.76 17.06
N VAL A 111 1.02 14.93 18.07
CA VAL A 111 1.60 15.40 19.36
C VAL A 111 3.13 15.38 19.33
N PHE A 112 3.74 14.36 18.76
CA PHE A 112 5.18 14.11 18.89
C PHE A 112 5.99 14.52 17.66
N VAL A 113 5.38 14.63 16.47
CA VAL A 113 6.11 14.98 15.26
C VAL A 113 6.00 16.48 14.99
N LYS A 114 7.14 17.18 15.04
CA LYS A 114 7.22 18.59 14.68
C LYS A 114 7.33 18.72 13.17
N GLU A 115 6.38 19.40 12.56
CA GLU A 115 6.47 19.77 11.15
C GLU A 115 7.49 20.89 10.95
N PRO A 116 8.24 20.90 9.82
CA PRO A 116 9.03 22.05 9.44
C PRO A 116 8.12 23.28 9.32
N SER A 117 8.43 24.36 10.04
CA SER A 117 7.62 25.58 10.02
C SER A 117 7.62 26.21 8.62
N VAL A 118 6.46 26.32 8.00
CA VAL A 118 6.24 27.12 6.80
C VAL A 118 5.88 28.54 7.27
N SER A 119 6.71 29.51 6.90
CA SER A 119 6.67 30.88 7.45
C SER A 119 5.61 31.80 6.86
N GLU A 120 4.67 31.34 6.04
CA GLU A 120 3.65 32.22 5.44
C GLU A 120 2.22 31.64 5.61
N ASN A 121 1.35 32.43 6.23
CA ASN A 121 -0.10 32.21 6.24
C ASN A 121 -0.69 32.54 4.86
N ILE A 122 -0.64 31.60 3.95
CA ILE A 122 -1.21 31.72 2.61
C ILE A 122 -2.66 31.25 2.67
N GLY A 123 -3.63 32.10 2.32
CA GLY A 123 -5.05 31.75 2.31
C GLY A 123 -5.32 30.54 1.41
N ILE A 124 -6.35 29.73 1.73
CA ILE A 124 -6.66 28.43 1.12
C ILE A 124 -6.68 28.47 -0.43
N THR A 125 -7.29 29.51 -1.02
CA THR A 125 -7.39 29.64 -2.49
C THR A 125 -6.03 29.83 -3.14
N ASN A 126 -5.16 30.62 -2.50
CA ASN A 126 -3.79 30.84 -2.98
C ASN A 126 -2.94 29.56 -2.80
N SER A 127 -3.13 28.85 -1.69
CA SER A 127 -2.47 27.56 -1.45
C SER A 127 -2.81 26.53 -2.52
N ILE A 128 -4.05 26.43 -2.97
CA ILE A 128 -4.47 25.54 -4.06
C ILE A 128 -3.79 25.94 -5.38
N LYS A 129 -3.81 27.22 -5.74
CA LYS A 129 -3.18 27.71 -6.98
C LYS A 129 -1.66 27.50 -6.96
N LEU A 130 -1.02 27.79 -5.84
CA LEU A 130 0.41 27.55 -5.65
C LEU A 130 0.71 26.04 -5.73
N GLY A 131 -0.10 25.18 -5.10
CA GLY A 131 0.05 23.73 -5.17
C GLY A 131 -0.01 23.21 -6.60
N PHE A 132 -0.94 23.67 -7.44
CA PHE A 132 -1.00 23.30 -8.86
C PHE A 132 0.22 23.79 -9.66
N ASN A 133 0.66 25.02 -9.44
CA ASN A 133 1.86 25.54 -10.07
C ASN A 133 3.11 24.77 -9.63
N GLN A 134 3.19 24.44 -8.34
CA GLN A 134 4.25 23.62 -7.76
C GLN A 134 4.28 22.23 -8.39
N LEU A 135 3.12 21.54 -8.50
CA LEU A 135 3.03 20.24 -9.17
C LEU A 135 3.59 20.31 -10.61
N LYS A 136 3.23 21.34 -11.36
CA LYS A 136 3.72 21.52 -12.75
C LYS A 136 5.24 21.74 -12.77
N SER A 137 5.79 22.55 -11.88
CA SER A 137 7.24 22.76 -11.77
C SER A 137 7.97 21.52 -11.31
N THR A 138 7.37 20.75 -10.37
CA THR A 138 7.96 19.51 -9.85
C THR A 138 8.00 18.41 -10.91
N ILE A 139 6.99 18.30 -11.81
CA ILE A 139 7.05 17.39 -12.96
C ILE A 139 8.27 17.71 -13.85
N ALA A 140 8.52 18.99 -14.13
CA ALA A 140 9.68 19.41 -14.91
C ALA A 140 10.99 19.13 -14.17
N THR A 141 10.98 19.29 -12.86
CA THR A 141 12.13 19.02 -11.98
C THR A 141 12.43 17.53 -11.89
N ILE A 142 11.41 16.68 -11.63
CA ILE A 142 11.58 15.21 -11.55
C ILE A 142 12.16 14.66 -12.85
N LYS A 143 11.74 15.17 -14.01
CA LYS A 143 12.30 14.75 -15.31
C LYS A 143 13.82 15.01 -15.43
N LYS A 144 14.35 15.99 -14.69
CA LYS A 144 15.79 16.26 -14.64
C LYS A 144 16.54 15.25 -13.75
N PHE A 145 15.84 14.68 -12.75
CA PHE A 145 16.38 13.63 -11.88
C PHE A 145 16.18 12.25 -12.52
N LYS A 146 17.05 11.90 -13.46
CA LYS A 146 16.95 10.64 -14.24
C LYS A 146 16.80 9.41 -13.35
N VAL A 147 17.56 9.34 -12.25
CA VAL A 147 17.52 8.20 -11.31
C VAL A 147 16.15 8.10 -10.65
N VAL A 148 15.58 9.21 -10.18
CA VAL A 148 14.26 9.27 -9.56
C VAL A 148 13.18 8.85 -10.56
N THR A 149 13.22 9.39 -11.77
CA THR A 149 12.26 9.04 -12.82
C THR A 149 12.33 7.54 -13.17
N THR A 150 13.55 7.00 -13.34
CA THR A 150 13.73 5.57 -13.63
C THR A 150 13.22 4.70 -12.48
N PHE A 151 13.47 5.11 -11.24
CA PHE A 151 12.93 4.41 -10.07
C PHE A 151 11.41 4.46 -10.02
N LEU A 152 10.78 5.61 -10.26
CA LEU A 152 9.32 5.75 -10.27
C LEU A 152 8.66 4.86 -11.33
N ILE A 153 9.26 4.76 -12.51
CA ILE A 153 8.77 3.85 -13.57
C ILE A 153 8.93 2.39 -13.14
N ALA A 154 10.08 2.01 -12.57
CA ALA A 154 10.30 0.68 -12.03
C ALA A 154 9.27 0.35 -10.94
N TYR A 155 9.11 1.28 -9.99
CA TYR A 155 8.16 1.18 -8.89
C TYR A 155 6.73 1.00 -9.39
N TRP A 156 6.31 1.79 -10.37
CA TRP A 156 4.98 1.69 -10.95
C TRP A 156 4.70 0.27 -11.45
N PHE A 157 5.59 -0.30 -12.25
CA PHE A 157 5.37 -1.64 -12.78
C PHE A 157 5.32 -2.71 -11.69
N TYR A 158 6.34 -2.80 -10.82
CA TYR A 158 6.34 -3.90 -9.86
C TYR A 158 5.33 -3.72 -8.74
N ILE A 159 4.98 -2.49 -8.35
CA ILE A 159 3.95 -2.27 -7.33
C ILE A 159 2.53 -2.50 -7.89
N ASP A 160 2.31 -2.23 -9.20
CA ASP A 160 1.08 -2.64 -9.89
C ASP A 160 0.90 -4.17 -9.82
N GLY A 161 1.97 -4.90 -10.07
CA GLY A 161 1.96 -6.34 -9.89
C GLY A 161 1.62 -6.76 -8.46
N VAL A 162 2.27 -6.16 -7.46
CA VAL A 162 2.01 -6.43 -6.03
C VAL A 162 0.57 -6.12 -5.66
N ASP A 163 0.09 -4.91 -5.97
CA ASP A 163 -1.27 -4.48 -5.67
C ASP A 163 -2.33 -5.32 -6.39
N THR A 164 -2.03 -5.75 -7.62
CA THR A 164 -2.92 -6.63 -8.40
C THR A 164 -3.07 -7.98 -7.73
N VAL A 165 -1.96 -8.63 -7.34
CA VAL A 165 -2.01 -9.92 -6.63
C VAL A 165 -2.84 -9.80 -5.35
N ILE A 166 -2.66 -8.72 -4.57
CA ILE A 166 -3.38 -8.51 -3.32
C ILE A 166 -4.88 -8.27 -3.57
N ARG A 167 -5.21 -7.38 -4.49
CA ARG A 167 -6.61 -6.99 -4.77
C ARG A 167 -7.41 -8.10 -5.43
N MET A 168 -6.78 -8.81 -6.36
CA MET A 168 -7.42 -9.90 -7.09
C MET A 168 -7.44 -11.22 -6.33
N ALA A 169 -6.75 -11.32 -5.17
CA ALA A 169 -6.66 -12.57 -4.41
C ALA A 169 -8.03 -13.14 -4.02
N VAL A 170 -8.93 -12.29 -3.53
CA VAL A 170 -10.29 -12.71 -3.12
C VAL A 170 -11.12 -13.11 -4.34
N ASP A 171 -11.14 -12.28 -5.39
CA ASP A 171 -11.89 -12.58 -6.63
C ASP A 171 -11.36 -13.84 -7.29
N TYR A 172 -10.04 -14.01 -7.34
CA TYR A 172 -9.41 -15.20 -7.85
C TYR A 172 -9.78 -16.43 -7.03
N GLY A 173 -9.65 -16.37 -5.70
CA GLY A 173 -10.03 -17.48 -4.80
C GLY A 173 -11.51 -17.88 -4.96
N THR A 174 -12.40 -16.90 -5.09
CA THR A 174 -13.83 -17.13 -5.35
C THR A 174 -14.05 -17.77 -6.72
N SER A 175 -13.34 -17.31 -7.75
CA SER A 175 -13.49 -17.83 -9.14
C SER A 175 -13.05 -19.28 -9.30
N ILE A 176 -12.17 -19.76 -8.43
CA ILE A 176 -11.72 -21.17 -8.38
C ILE A 176 -12.49 -22.02 -7.34
N GLY A 177 -13.53 -21.44 -6.70
CA GLY A 177 -14.49 -22.14 -5.87
C GLY A 177 -14.15 -22.27 -4.38
N PHE A 178 -13.26 -21.41 -3.84
CA PHE A 178 -12.94 -21.41 -2.41
C PHE A 178 -14.03 -20.76 -1.58
N SER A 179 -14.17 -21.25 -0.35
CA SER A 179 -15.15 -20.72 0.61
C SER A 179 -14.79 -19.30 1.08
N THR A 180 -15.79 -18.47 1.36
CA THR A 180 -15.58 -17.13 1.92
C THR A 180 -14.79 -17.19 3.23
N SER A 181 -15.02 -18.22 4.05
CA SER A 181 -14.29 -18.43 5.30
C SER A 181 -12.79 -18.65 5.05
N ALA A 182 -12.43 -19.44 4.04
CA ALA A 182 -11.03 -19.66 3.67
C ALA A 182 -10.36 -18.34 3.22
N LEU A 183 -11.07 -17.52 2.46
CA LEU A 183 -10.55 -16.23 2.01
C LEU A 183 -10.33 -15.25 3.18
N ILE A 184 -11.24 -15.18 4.12
CA ILE A 184 -11.10 -14.36 5.34
C ILE A 184 -9.91 -14.83 6.18
N ILE A 185 -9.76 -16.14 6.39
CA ILE A 185 -8.63 -16.71 7.12
C ILE A 185 -7.30 -16.36 6.42
N ALA A 186 -7.23 -16.46 5.10
CA ALA A 186 -6.05 -16.10 4.34
C ALA A 186 -5.69 -14.61 4.52
N LEU A 187 -6.67 -13.70 4.48
CA LEU A 187 -6.44 -12.28 4.72
C LEU A 187 -5.91 -12.01 6.14
N LEU A 188 -6.45 -12.69 7.15
CA LEU A 188 -5.95 -12.59 8.54
C LEU A 188 -4.51 -13.12 8.65
N LEU A 189 -4.21 -14.26 8.01
CA LEU A 189 -2.85 -14.81 7.98
C LEU A 189 -1.86 -13.81 7.41
N VAL A 190 -2.20 -13.13 6.30
CA VAL A 190 -1.34 -12.09 5.73
C VAL A 190 -1.04 -11.00 6.76
N GLN A 191 -2.03 -10.47 7.46
CA GLN A 191 -1.84 -9.38 8.40
C GLN A 191 -0.91 -9.75 9.57
N PHE A 192 -1.13 -10.89 10.20
CA PHE A 192 -0.35 -11.29 11.37
C PHE A 192 1.04 -11.79 11.02
N ILE A 193 1.21 -12.49 9.90
CA ILE A 193 2.52 -12.98 9.45
C ILE A 193 3.35 -11.84 8.87
N ALA A 194 2.75 -10.87 8.17
CA ALA A 194 3.46 -9.75 7.60
C ALA A 194 4.16 -8.87 8.67
N PHE A 195 3.65 -8.83 9.89
CA PHE A 195 4.30 -8.09 10.97
C PHE A 195 5.74 -8.58 11.25
N PRO A 196 6.00 -9.81 11.70
CA PRO A 196 7.36 -10.29 11.92
C PRO A 196 8.13 -10.44 10.60
N ALA A 197 7.48 -10.86 9.52
CA ALA A 197 8.11 -11.05 8.24
C ALA A 197 8.74 -9.74 7.69
N THR A 198 8.07 -8.60 7.82
CA THR A 198 8.61 -7.31 7.40
C THR A 198 9.87 -6.93 8.15
N LEU A 199 9.94 -7.21 9.45
CA LEU A 199 11.13 -6.94 10.26
C LEU A 199 12.29 -7.87 9.90
N ILE A 200 12.03 -9.16 9.71
CA ILE A 200 13.01 -10.15 9.26
C ILE A 200 13.54 -9.77 7.88
N TYR A 201 12.64 -9.36 6.97
CA TYR A 201 12.98 -8.94 5.63
C TYR A 201 13.92 -7.72 5.63
N ASN A 202 13.62 -6.72 6.47
CA ASN A 202 14.48 -5.56 6.63
C ASN A 202 15.86 -5.94 7.18
N TRP A 203 15.92 -6.80 8.20
CA TRP A 203 17.19 -7.29 8.73
C TRP A 203 18.01 -8.02 7.65
N PHE A 204 17.37 -8.83 6.83
CA PHE A 204 18.04 -9.49 5.71
C PHE A 204 18.51 -8.48 4.65
N ALA A 205 17.66 -7.54 4.26
CA ALA A 205 17.96 -6.51 3.27
C ALA A 205 19.11 -5.59 3.72
N SER A 206 19.23 -5.32 5.02
CA SER A 206 20.34 -4.51 5.56
C SER A 206 21.72 -5.15 5.33
N LYS A 207 21.79 -6.46 5.17
CA LYS A 207 23.05 -7.20 4.89
C LYS A 207 23.42 -7.26 3.43
N ILE A 208 22.40 -7.29 2.54
CA ILE A 208 22.61 -7.48 1.09
C ILE A 208 22.47 -6.18 0.29
N GLY A 209 21.90 -5.14 0.90
CA GLY A 209 21.58 -3.85 0.29
C GLY A 209 20.12 -3.73 -0.16
N ILE A 210 19.57 -2.52 -0.05
CA ILE A 210 18.15 -2.21 -0.28
C ILE A 210 17.68 -2.63 -1.67
N LYS A 211 18.43 -2.24 -2.72
CA LYS A 211 18.09 -2.54 -4.12
C LYS A 211 17.98 -4.04 -4.35
N ARG A 212 18.91 -4.84 -3.81
CA ARG A 212 18.86 -6.31 -3.89
C ARG A 212 17.69 -6.87 -3.08
N GLY A 213 17.37 -6.27 -1.94
CA GLY A 213 16.16 -6.59 -1.18
C GLY A 213 14.90 -6.44 -2.05
N ILE A 214 14.72 -5.32 -2.75
CA ILE A 214 13.56 -5.12 -3.63
C ILE A 214 13.52 -6.18 -4.74
N PHE A 215 14.67 -6.55 -5.35
CA PHE A 215 14.72 -7.63 -6.35
C PHE A 215 14.25 -8.98 -5.79
N ILE A 216 14.62 -9.32 -4.57
CA ILE A 216 14.14 -10.55 -3.92
C ILE A 216 12.63 -10.52 -3.75
N GLY A 217 12.05 -9.34 -3.42
CA GLY A 217 10.60 -9.16 -3.37
C GLY A 217 9.94 -9.38 -4.74
N ILE A 218 10.51 -8.81 -5.81
CA ILE A 218 10.00 -9.00 -7.18
C ILE A 218 10.04 -10.49 -7.56
N ILE A 219 11.15 -11.18 -7.32
CA ILE A 219 11.28 -12.62 -7.58
C ILE A 219 10.27 -13.41 -6.74
N GLY A 220 10.10 -13.05 -5.46
CA GLY A 220 9.11 -13.66 -4.59
C GLY A 220 7.70 -13.55 -5.16
N TYR A 221 7.29 -12.39 -5.68
CA TYR A 221 5.98 -12.19 -6.30
C TYR A 221 5.84 -12.92 -7.65
N ILE A 222 6.90 -13.06 -8.44
CA ILE A 222 6.90 -13.93 -9.63
C ILE A 222 6.59 -15.37 -9.22
N LEU A 223 7.26 -15.88 -8.19
CA LEU A 223 7.00 -17.23 -7.68
C LEU A 223 5.57 -17.36 -7.12
N ILE A 224 5.08 -16.36 -6.37
CA ILE A 224 3.69 -16.31 -5.89
C ILE A 224 2.71 -16.42 -7.07
N SER A 225 2.93 -15.68 -8.15
CA SER A 225 2.05 -15.69 -9.33
C SER A 225 2.06 -17.06 -10.02
N ILE A 226 3.23 -17.72 -10.10
CA ILE A 226 3.36 -19.08 -10.64
C ILE A 226 2.61 -20.07 -9.74
N PHE A 227 2.84 -20.05 -8.41
CA PHE A 227 2.15 -20.95 -7.49
C PHE A 227 0.64 -20.69 -7.48
N ALA A 228 0.20 -19.42 -7.58
CA ALA A 228 -1.21 -19.09 -7.66
C ALA A 228 -1.91 -19.76 -8.85
N SER A 229 -1.24 -19.86 -10.00
CA SER A 229 -1.80 -20.55 -11.18
C SER A 229 -1.97 -22.07 -10.99
N LEU A 230 -1.27 -22.67 -10.03
CA LEU A 230 -1.27 -24.11 -9.74
C LEU A 230 -2.18 -24.50 -8.58
N VAL A 231 -2.82 -23.52 -7.94
CA VAL A 231 -3.69 -23.74 -6.76
C VAL A 231 -4.89 -24.62 -7.13
N SER A 232 -5.14 -25.64 -6.30
CA SER A 232 -6.26 -26.57 -6.47
C SER A 232 -6.99 -26.90 -5.16
N LYS A 233 -6.40 -26.54 -4.01
CA LYS A 233 -6.94 -26.81 -2.67
C LYS A 233 -6.85 -25.56 -1.80
N GLU A 234 -7.73 -25.39 -0.83
CA GLU A 234 -7.73 -24.24 0.08
C GLU A 234 -6.40 -24.08 0.84
N TRP A 235 -5.76 -25.15 1.25
CA TRP A 235 -4.48 -25.05 1.95
C TRP A 235 -3.34 -24.49 1.07
N HIS A 236 -3.39 -24.71 -0.26
CA HIS A 236 -2.46 -24.05 -1.20
C HIS A 236 -2.64 -22.53 -1.16
N PHE A 237 -3.90 -22.09 -1.02
CA PHE A 237 -4.23 -20.67 -0.93
C PHE A 237 -3.68 -20.05 0.36
N TYR A 238 -3.76 -20.77 1.51
CA TYR A 238 -3.11 -20.35 2.74
C TYR A 238 -1.58 -20.27 2.60
N ALA A 239 -0.96 -21.21 1.90
CA ALA A 239 0.48 -21.16 1.63
C ALA A 239 0.86 -19.91 0.80
N ILE A 240 0.06 -19.56 -0.20
CA ILE A 240 0.24 -18.32 -0.97
C ILE A 240 0.06 -17.09 -0.09
N ALA A 241 -0.94 -17.06 0.79
CA ALA A 241 -1.15 -15.97 1.75
C ALA A 241 0.09 -15.77 2.65
N VAL A 242 0.70 -16.86 3.13
CA VAL A 242 1.96 -16.82 3.88
C VAL A 242 3.11 -16.27 3.03
N MET A 243 3.23 -16.72 1.78
CA MET A 243 4.26 -16.21 0.87
C MET A 243 4.08 -14.70 0.60
N ILE A 244 2.84 -14.24 0.34
CA ILE A 244 2.52 -12.81 0.19
C ILE A 244 2.95 -12.06 1.44
N ALA A 245 2.59 -12.54 2.63
CA ALA A 245 2.96 -11.91 3.89
C ALA A 245 4.47 -11.76 4.08
N CYS A 246 5.25 -12.74 3.61
CA CYS A 246 6.72 -12.71 3.69
C CYS A 246 7.35 -11.60 2.85
N PHE A 247 6.76 -11.22 1.73
CA PHE A 247 7.36 -10.27 0.80
C PHE A 247 6.70 -8.89 0.80
N GLN A 248 5.39 -8.81 1.06
CA GLN A 248 4.58 -7.59 0.88
C GLN A 248 5.12 -6.40 1.68
N GLY A 249 5.30 -6.55 2.97
CA GLY A 249 5.76 -5.45 3.83
C GLY A 249 7.19 -5.03 3.51
N GLY A 250 8.05 -6.01 3.21
CA GLY A 250 9.45 -5.76 2.87
C GLY A 250 9.62 -4.96 1.59
N ILE A 251 8.99 -5.38 0.49
CA ILE A 251 9.11 -4.69 -0.80
C ILE A 251 8.57 -3.26 -0.74
N GLN A 252 7.44 -3.03 -0.06
CA GLN A 252 6.85 -1.71 0.11
C GLN A 252 7.73 -0.81 1.00
N ALA A 253 8.19 -1.32 2.14
CA ALA A 253 9.01 -0.55 3.09
C ALA A 253 10.37 -0.17 2.51
N LEU A 254 11.05 -1.10 1.83
CA LEU A 254 12.33 -0.84 1.19
C LEU A 254 12.19 0.10 -0.01
N SER A 255 11.13 -0.01 -0.79
CA SER A 255 10.86 0.93 -1.90
C SER A 255 10.68 2.36 -1.39
N ARG A 256 9.90 2.55 -0.30
CA ARG A 256 9.73 3.85 0.34
C ARG A 256 11.06 4.38 0.91
N SER A 257 11.84 3.52 1.53
CA SER A 257 13.15 3.89 2.08
C SER A 257 14.13 4.28 0.98
N LEU A 258 14.28 3.46 -0.07
CA LEU A 258 15.14 3.77 -1.20
C LEU A 258 14.75 5.11 -1.84
N TYR A 259 13.46 5.32 -2.07
CA TYR A 259 12.97 6.59 -2.62
C TYR A 259 13.37 7.77 -1.76
N SER A 260 13.22 7.65 -0.43
CA SER A 260 13.58 8.70 0.52
C SER A 260 15.06 9.07 0.51
N THR A 261 15.95 8.20 0.00
CA THR A 261 17.39 8.42 -0.05
C THR A 261 17.85 9.09 -1.33
N ILE A 262 17.10 8.95 -2.42
CA ILE A 262 17.44 9.49 -3.76
C ILE A 262 16.73 10.79 -4.10
N ILE A 263 15.92 11.35 -3.16
CA ILE A 263 15.21 12.62 -3.35
C ILE A 263 15.78 13.72 -2.45
N PRO A 264 15.69 15.02 -2.87
CA PRO A 264 16.07 16.15 -2.04
C PRO A 264 15.16 16.25 -0.80
N LYS A 265 15.76 16.43 0.39
CA LYS A 265 15.01 16.57 1.64
C LYS A 265 14.09 17.80 1.66
N SER A 266 14.52 18.90 1.03
CA SER A 266 13.77 20.17 0.95
C SER A 266 12.43 20.02 0.23
N ASN A 267 12.31 19.06 -0.70
CA ASN A 267 11.14 18.86 -1.54
C ASN A 267 10.46 17.49 -1.28
N ALA A 268 10.74 16.88 -0.13
CA ALA A 268 10.27 15.52 0.17
C ALA A 268 8.75 15.34 -0.01
N ALA A 269 7.93 16.31 0.46
CA ALA A 269 6.47 16.24 0.33
C ALA A 269 6.00 16.16 -1.13
N GLU A 270 6.61 16.98 -2.01
CA GLU A 270 6.28 17.00 -3.43
C GLU A 270 6.67 15.68 -4.12
N PHE A 271 7.90 15.21 -3.87
CA PHE A 271 8.39 13.97 -4.44
C PHE A 271 7.59 12.77 -3.94
N PHE A 272 7.25 12.70 -2.64
CA PHE A 272 6.37 11.67 -2.12
C PHE A 272 4.93 11.78 -2.64
N GLY A 273 4.46 12.97 -2.99
CA GLY A 273 3.22 13.15 -3.75
C GLY A 273 3.24 12.36 -5.06
N PHE A 274 4.34 12.44 -5.83
CA PHE A 274 4.50 11.64 -7.05
C PHE A 274 4.66 10.15 -6.77
N TYR A 275 5.44 9.77 -5.76
CA TYR A 275 5.58 8.38 -5.36
C TYR A 275 4.23 7.72 -5.05
N ASN A 276 3.41 8.39 -4.23
CA ASN A 276 2.09 7.92 -3.88
C ASN A 276 1.12 7.94 -5.08
N MET A 277 1.23 8.95 -5.96
CA MET A 277 0.47 8.99 -7.20
C MET A 277 0.79 7.78 -8.09
N PHE A 278 2.06 7.50 -8.36
CA PHE A 278 2.48 6.32 -9.12
C PHE A 278 2.03 5.02 -8.45
N GLY A 279 2.15 4.92 -7.13
CA GLY A 279 1.65 3.77 -6.38
C GLY A 279 0.13 3.57 -6.48
N LYS A 280 -0.66 4.65 -6.61
CA LYS A 280 -2.12 4.54 -6.79
C LYS A 280 -2.54 4.30 -8.24
N PHE A 281 -1.83 4.90 -9.19
CA PHE A 281 -2.00 4.57 -10.62
C PHE A 281 -1.48 3.17 -10.97
N ALA A 282 -0.69 2.55 -10.11
CA ALA A 282 -0.27 1.18 -10.25
C ALA A 282 -1.45 0.20 -10.35
N ALA A 283 -2.51 0.37 -9.59
CA ALA A 283 -3.69 -0.52 -9.64
C ALA A 283 -4.57 -0.37 -10.91
N ILE A 284 -4.10 0.32 -11.94
CA ILE A 284 -4.89 0.59 -13.17
C ILE A 284 -4.59 -0.43 -14.28
N ILE A 285 -3.36 -0.92 -14.38
CA ILE A 285 -2.98 -1.83 -15.48
C ILE A 285 -3.22 -3.29 -15.11
N GLY A 286 -2.79 -3.69 -13.92
CA GLY A 286 -2.78 -5.09 -13.50
C GLY A 286 -4.17 -5.74 -13.43
N PRO A 287 -5.16 -5.20 -12.69
CA PRO A 287 -6.47 -5.83 -12.61
C PRO A 287 -7.19 -5.98 -13.96
N PRO A 288 -7.22 -4.94 -14.86
CA PRO A 288 -7.76 -5.12 -16.21
C PRO A 288 -6.98 -6.14 -17.05
N LEU A 289 -5.65 -6.22 -16.89
CA LEU A 289 -4.82 -7.21 -17.59
C LEU A 289 -5.21 -8.63 -17.17
N VAL A 290 -5.31 -8.89 -15.86
CA VAL A 290 -5.75 -10.19 -15.32
C VAL A 290 -7.16 -10.53 -15.80
N GLY A 291 -8.10 -9.58 -15.69
CA GLY A 291 -9.48 -9.78 -16.09
C GLY A 291 -9.62 -10.05 -17.59
N TYR A 292 -8.96 -9.24 -18.42
CA TYR A 292 -9.03 -9.39 -19.88
C TYR A 292 -8.43 -10.74 -20.35
N ILE A 293 -7.24 -11.08 -19.86
CA ILE A 293 -6.58 -12.34 -20.22
C ILE A 293 -7.38 -13.54 -19.69
N GLY A 294 -7.92 -13.44 -18.48
CA GLY A 294 -8.81 -14.47 -17.92
C GLY A 294 -10.06 -14.69 -18.77
N LEU A 295 -10.69 -13.62 -19.26
CA LEU A 295 -11.86 -13.67 -20.14
C LEU A 295 -11.53 -14.28 -21.51
N VAL A 296 -10.48 -13.79 -22.17
CA VAL A 296 -10.11 -14.25 -23.53
C VAL A 296 -9.66 -15.72 -23.53
N THR A 297 -8.99 -16.15 -22.48
CA THR A 297 -8.52 -17.53 -22.35
C THR A 297 -9.56 -18.46 -21.72
N GLY A 298 -10.62 -17.94 -21.13
CA GLY A 298 -11.57 -18.70 -20.32
C GLY A 298 -10.95 -19.33 -19.06
N ASN A 299 -9.77 -18.87 -18.66
CA ASN A 299 -9.02 -19.47 -17.56
C ASN A 299 -8.44 -18.41 -16.62
N PRO A 300 -8.98 -18.22 -15.40
CA PRO A 300 -8.50 -17.23 -14.44
C PRO A 300 -7.04 -17.47 -14.01
N ARG A 301 -6.53 -18.70 -14.12
CA ARG A 301 -5.14 -19.05 -13.81
C ARG A 301 -4.15 -18.44 -14.78
N ILE A 302 -4.51 -18.34 -16.06
CA ILE A 302 -3.69 -17.66 -17.09
C ILE A 302 -3.76 -16.14 -16.84
N GLY A 303 -4.92 -15.63 -16.41
CA GLY A 303 -5.08 -14.25 -16.00
C GLY A 303 -4.04 -13.85 -14.93
N ILE A 304 -3.95 -14.59 -13.83
CA ILE A 304 -3.01 -14.25 -12.75
C ILE A 304 -1.53 -14.37 -13.18
N LEU A 305 -1.20 -15.29 -14.08
CA LEU A 305 0.16 -15.40 -14.62
C LEU A 305 0.59 -14.16 -15.42
N SER A 306 -0.35 -13.43 -16.01
CA SER A 306 -0.04 -12.24 -16.81
C SER A 306 0.63 -11.14 -15.99
N VAL A 307 0.42 -11.12 -14.66
CA VAL A 307 1.04 -10.16 -13.75
C VAL A 307 2.57 -10.27 -13.73
N ILE A 308 3.12 -11.43 -14.08
CA ILE A 308 4.58 -11.65 -14.16
C ILE A 308 5.23 -10.65 -15.11
N MET A 309 4.53 -10.24 -16.18
CA MET A 309 5.05 -9.24 -17.11
C MET A 309 5.35 -7.91 -16.40
N LEU A 310 4.50 -7.49 -15.47
CA LEU A 310 4.70 -6.27 -14.68
C LEU A 310 5.93 -6.38 -13.78
N PHE A 311 6.13 -7.53 -13.14
CA PHE A 311 7.30 -7.78 -12.31
C PHE A 311 8.59 -7.80 -13.12
N VAL A 312 8.59 -8.43 -14.31
CA VAL A 312 9.74 -8.46 -15.20
C VAL A 312 10.10 -7.08 -15.69
N LEU A 313 9.12 -6.28 -16.16
CA LEU A 313 9.33 -4.90 -16.59
C LEU A 313 9.85 -4.03 -15.44
N GLY A 314 9.23 -4.14 -14.26
CA GLY A 314 9.67 -3.45 -13.05
C GLY A 314 11.10 -3.81 -12.65
N GLY A 315 11.46 -5.10 -12.70
CA GLY A 315 12.80 -5.58 -12.42
C GLY A 315 13.85 -5.05 -13.41
N ILE A 316 13.55 -5.07 -14.72
CA ILE A 316 14.43 -4.52 -15.76
C ILE A 316 14.68 -3.03 -15.53
N MET A 317 13.63 -2.26 -15.21
CA MET A 317 13.78 -0.84 -14.93
C MET A 317 14.53 -0.59 -13.62
N LEU A 318 14.28 -1.38 -12.58
CA LEU A 318 15.00 -1.27 -11.31
C LEU A 318 16.50 -1.58 -11.49
N ALA A 319 16.87 -2.48 -12.39
CA ALA A 319 18.28 -2.77 -12.69
C ALA A 319 19.04 -1.52 -13.16
N LYS A 320 18.37 -0.63 -13.90
CA LYS A 320 18.93 0.63 -14.43
C LYS A 320 19.04 1.76 -13.40
N VAL A 321 18.48 1.59 -12.19
CA VAL A 321 18.54 2.60 -11.14
C VAL A 321 19.93 2.61 -10.51
N ASP A 322 20.66 3.70 -10.66
CA ASP A 322 21.94 3.96 -9.98
C ASP A 322 21.65 4.68 -8.66
N VAL A 323 21.74 3.91 -7.55
CA VAL A 323 21.41 4.44 -6.21
C VAL A 323 22.46 5.44 -5.74
N GLU A 324 23.74 5.20 -6.01
CA GLU A 324 24.85 6.08 -5.59
C GLU A 324 24.77 7.43 -6.29
N GLU A 325 24.49 7.44 -7.59
CA GLU A 325 24.24 8.66 -8.36
C GLU A 325 23.01 9.41 -7.84
N GLY A 326 21.90 8.69 -7.55
CA GLY A 326 20.69 9.27 -6.99
C GLY A 326 20.94 9.96 -5.66
N GLU A 327 21.70 9.32 -4.77
CA GLU A 327 22.09 9.90 -3.48
C GLU A 327 22.98 11.13 -3.60
N ARG A 328 23.91 11.11 -4.57
CA ARG A 328 24.80 12.23 -4.85
C ARG A 328 24.00 13.45 -5.28
N VAL A 329 23.10 13.27 -6.23
CA VAL A 329 22.25 14.35 -6.78
C VAL A 329 21.23 14.84 -5.74
N ALA A 330 20.75 13.99 -4.83
CA ALA A 330 19.86 14.40 -3.76
C ALA A 330 20.52 15.30 -2.69
N ARG A 331 21.85 15.30 -2.61
CA ARG A 331 22.63 16.12 -1.66
C ARG A 331 23.09 17.46 -2.25
N SER A 332 23.12 17.58 -3.58
CA SER A 332 23.48 18.81 -4.31
C SER A 332 22.31 19.80 -4.31
#